data_660d5fa4d00fd2d4d754f3814c596c19
#
_entry.id   660d5fa4d00fd2d4d754f3814c596c19
#
_cell.length_a   1.000
_cell.length_b   1.000
_cell.length_c   1.000
_cell.angle_alpha   90.00
_cell.angle_beta   90.00
_cell.angle_gamma   90.00
#
_symmetry.space_group_name_H-M   'P 1'
#
loop_
_entity.id
_entity.type
_entity.pdbx_description
1 polymer ?
#
loop_
_entity_poly.entity_id
_entity_poly.type
_entity_poly.pdbx_seq_one_letter_code
_entity_poly.pdbx_strand_id
1 'polypeptide(L)'
;MTFINPSNTRWIDLPSHRAWLLQQAENLFAFFERNIVNPLGGFYDLDDEGRPAPPGYGAGGPPARYLFATTRIVHAFAIAHLMGRPGADVIIDHGMEFLWKGHRDPDYGGYYWSVGYDGPTDDTKQGYGHAFVLLAASSAKVAGHPDADRLLDDISNLILDRFWEERYGAVAEEFTRDWRSYDSYRGQNSNMHLTESLMAAFETTNDSNYLHMAERIADLIVRRHAAENHWRLPEHFTADWLVNREYNGSPVFRPYGTTPGHWLEWSRLLIQLWELGGRKLDWPPSCSKALFGRAVQEGWDQNAGGFYYTLDWAGMPHIRDRYWWPCCEAVGAAAFLGAADLDRFYEDWYRRVWSFIAAKFIDRDHGGWRAQLDEALRPSSGPFFGKVDIYHSLQSCLIPTLPTTGSVTKGLVAITRNGKA
;
A
#
# COMPACT_ATOMS: atom_id res chain seq x y z
N MET A 1 16.61 4.56 25.79
CA MET A 1 16.42 3.35 26.63
C MET A 1 14.99 2.90 26.47
N THR A 2 14.74 1.81 25.82
CA THR A 2 13.40 1.23 25.74
C THR A 2 13.21 0.33 26.95
N PHE A 3 12.30 0.67 27.85
CA PHE A 3 11.95 -0.21 28.96
C PHE A 3 11.32 -1.47 28.37
N ILE A 4 12.03 -2.58 28.39
CA ILE A 4 11.48 -3.88 28.04
C ILE A 4 10.61 -4.30 29.21
N ASN A 5 9.29 -4.29 29.01
CA ASN A 5 8.38 -4.86 29.98
C ASN A 5 8.72 -6.36 30.10
N PRO A 6 9.05 -6.89 31.28
CA PRO A 6 9.41 -8.29 31.43
C PRO A 6 8.23 -9.27 31.24
N SER A 7 7.00 -8.77 31.04
CA SER A 7 5.86 -9.63 30.69
C SER A 7 6.07 -10.19 29.28
N ASN A 8 5.94 -11.50 29.11
CA ASN A 8 5.95 -12.19 27.81
C ASN A 8 4.74 -11.84 26.92
N THR A 9 3.88 -10.92 27.35
CA THR A 9 2.65 -10.53 26.64
C THR A 9 3.01 -9.61 25.49
N ARG A 10 2.64 -9.98 24.27
CA ARG A 10 2.81 -9.12 23.09
C ARG A 10 1.90 -7.89 23.22
N TRP A 11 2.36 -6.75 22.66
CA TRP A 11 1.52 -5.53 22.68
C TRP A 11 0.19 -5.73 21.97
N ILE A 12 0.18 -6.48 20.87
CA ILE A 12 -1.02 -6.80 20.11
C ILE A 12 -2.07 -7.57 20.95
N ASP A 13 -1.66 -8.30 21.99
CA ASP A 13 -2.56 -9.04 22.87
C ASP A 13 -3.09 -8.19 24.05
N LEU A 14 -2.54 -6.98 24.26
CA LEU A 14 -2.99 -6.05 25.29
C LEU A 14 -4.24 -5.28 24.84
N PRO A 15 -5.37 -5.37 25.57
CA PRO A 15 -6.59 -4.64 25.24
C PRO A 15 -6.37 -3.12 25.13
N SER A 16 -5.51 -2.55 25.98
CA SER A 16 -5.17 -1.12 25.94
C SER A 16 -4.44 -0.72 24.66
N HIS A 17 -3.52 -1.55 24.17
CA HIS A 17 -2.82 -1.27 22.92
C HIS A 17 -3.76 -1.39 21.71
N ARG A 18 -4.63 -2.42 21.69
CA ARG A 18 -5.66 -2.57 20.64
C ARG A 18 -6.62 -1.38 20.62
N ALA A 19 -7.06 -0.90 21.79
CA ALA A 19 -7.89 0.30 21.90
C ALA A 19 -7.15 1.56 21.38
N TRP A 20 -5.85 1.68 21.68
CA TRP A 20 -5.03 2.77 21.16
C TRP A 20 -4.90 2.72 19.63
N LEU A 21 -4.69 1.54 19.03
CA LEU A 21 -4.64 1.36 17.58
C LEU A 21 -5.96 1.76 16.90
N LEU A 22 -7.09 1.31 17.46
CA LEU A 22 -8.41 1.68 16.94
C LEU A 22 -8.67 3.19 17.08
N GLN A 23 -8.20 3.83 18.15
CA GLN A 23 -8.28 5.28 18.31
C GLN A 23 -7.41 6.01 17.26
N GLN A 24 -6.23 5.48 16.91
CA GLN A 24 -5.43 6.06 15.83
C GLN A 24 -6.14 5.93 14.47
N ALA A 25 -6.76 4.80 14.17
CA ALA A 25 -7.56 4.62 12.96
C ALA A 25 -8.73 5.62 12.91
N GLU A 26 -9.45 5.79 14.03
CA GLU A 26 -10.55 6.76 14.16
C GLU A 26 -10.08 8.21 13.95
N ASN A 27 -8.92 8.57 14.52
CA ASN A 27 -8.32 9.89 14.34
C ASN A 27 -7.97 10.15 12.86
N LEU A 28 -7.49 9.13 12.14
CA LEU A 28 -7.20 9.23 10.71
C LEU A 28 -8.48 9.44 9.91
N PHE A 29 -9.52 8.65 10.13
CA PHE A 29 -10.81 8.84 9.45
C PHE A 29 -11.37 10.24 9.70
N ALA A 30 -11.44 10.67 10.96
CA ALA A 30 -11.94 12.00 11.33
C ALA A 30 -11.13 13.15 10.71
N PHE A 31 -9.81 12.94 10.53
CA PHE A 31 -8.96 13.92 9.89
C PHE A 31 -9.26 14.07 8.40
N PHE A 32 -9.29 12.95 7.66
CA PHE A 32 -9.48 12.96 6.21
C PHE A 32 -10.90 13.35 5.80
N GLU A 33 -11.94 12.75 6.40
CA GLU A 33 -13.34 13.01 5.99
C GLU A 33 -13.73 14.48 6.03
N ARG A 34 -13.07 15.28 6.91
CA ARG A 34 -13.42 16.68 7.12
C ARG A 34 -13.26 17.53 5.86
N ASN A 35 -12.21 17.29 5.07
CA ASN A 35 -11.81 18.17 3.98
C ASN A 35 -11.44 17.44 2.68
N ILE A 36 -11.53 16.11 2.62
CA ILE A 36 -11.00 15.35 1.49
C ILE A 36 -11.89 15.46 0.23
N VAL A 37 -13.21 15.59 0.39
CA VAL A 37 -14.17 15.55 -0.73
C VAL A 37 -14.10 16.82 -1.57
N ASN A 38 -13.78 16.68 -2.86
CA ASN A 38 -13.83 17.76 -3.82
C ASN A 38 -15.22 17.80 -4.49
N PRO A 39 -16.02 18.88 -4.32
CA PRO A 39 -17.36 18.95 -4.88
C PRO A 39 -17.41 18.94 -6.40
N LEU A 40 -16.28 19.18 -7.08
CA LEU A 40 -16.13 19.07 -8.54
C LEU A 40 -15.71 17.66 -8.99
N GLY A 41 -15.73 16.69 -8.09
CA GLY A 41 -15.41 15.29 -8.33
C GLY A 41 -14.02 14.89 -7.81
N GLY A 42 -13.93 13.67 -7.30
CA GLY A 42 -12.73 13.11 -6.70
C GLY A 42 -12.37 13.73 -5.36
N PHE A 43 -11.10 13.69 -5.01
CA PHE A 43 -10.62 14.08 -3.69
C PHE A 43 -9.51 15.13 -3.79
N TYR A 44 -9.40 15.95 -2.75
CA TYR A 44 -8.31 16.91 -2.61
C TYR A 44 -7.04 16.23 -2.07
N ASP A 45 -5.88 16.68 -2.52
CA ASP A 45 -4.68 16.57 -1.71
C ASP A 45 -4.81 17.53 -0.52
N LEU A 46 -4.26 17.14 0.63
CA LEU A 46 -4.32 17.97 1.85
C LEU A 46 -2.94 18.56 2.17
N ASP A 47 -2.91 19.82 2.57
CA ASP A 47 -1.69 20.48 3.06
C ASP A 47 -1.28 19.96 4.45
N ASP A 48 -0.21 20.52 5.02
CA ASP A 48 0.32 20.10 6.33
C ASP A 48 -0.67 20.33 7.49
N GLU A 49 -1.63 21.24 7.35
CA GLU A 49 -2.68 21.50 8.31
C GLU A 49 -3.98 20.74 8.02
N GLY A 50 -4.02 19.92 6.96
CA GLY A 50 -5.18 19.13 6.58
C GLY A 50 -6.26 19.91 5.84
N ARG A 51 -5.95 21.06 5.26
CA ARG A 51 -6.83 21.81 4.38
C ARG A 51 -6.64 21.36 2.93
N PRO A 52 -7.62 21.56 2.04
CA PRO A 52 -7.41 21.35 0.62
C PRO A 52 -6.17 22.10 0.12
N ALA A 53 -5.23 21.39 -0.47
CA ALA A 53 -3.99 21.97 -0.95
C ALA A 53 -4.25 22.98 -2.07
N PRO A 54 -3.63 24.17 -2.03
CA PRO A 54 -3.82 25.16 -3.07
C PRO A 54 -3.19 24.71 -4.40
N PRO A 55 -3.65 25.25 -5.54
CA PRO A 55 -3.01 25.01 -6.82
C PRO A 55 -1.51 25.31 -6.77
N GLY A 56 -0.70 24.38 -7.27
CA GLY A 56 0.76 24.52 -7.23
C GLY A 56 1.41 24.08 -5.93
N TYR A 57 0.68 23.57 -4.96
CA TYR A 57 1.23 22.93 -3.77
C TYR A 57 2.05 21.69 -4.20
N GLY A 58 3.21 21.52 -3.60
CA GLY A 58 4.10 20.43 -3.96
C GLY A 58 4.91 20.71 -5.22
N ALA A 59 4.81 19.88 -6.23
CA ALA A 59 5.62 19.96 -7.46
C ALA A 59 5.23 21.10 -8.42
N GLY A 60 4.30 21.99 -8.06
CA GLY A 60 4.01 23.23 -8.81
C GLY A 60 3.14 23.05 -10.06
N GLY A 61 2.46 21.90 -10.22
CA GLY A 61 1.54 21.65 -11.33
C GLY A 61 0.10 22.14 -11.08
N PRO A 62 -0.79 22.05 -12.09
CA PRO A 62 -2.22 22.25 -11.90
C PRO A 62 -2.77 21.21 -10.92
N PRO A 63 -3.91 21.47 -10.24
CA PRO A 63 -4.54 20.49 -9.35
C PRO A 63 -4.86 19.22 -10.13
N ALA A 64 -4.13 18.16 -9.87
CA ALA A 64 -4.31 16.86 -10.49
C ALA A 64 -4.83 15.88 -9.44
N ARG A 65 -5.89 15.16 -9.77
CA ARG A 65 -6.42 14.08 -8.92
C ARG A 65 -5.90 12.77 -9.47
N TYR A 66 -5.00 12.15 -8.71
CA TYR A 66 -4.35 10.92 -9.13
C TYR A 66 -5.24 9.71 -8.93
N LEU A 67 -5.15 8.75 -9.85
CA LEU A 67 -5.92 7.52 -9.83
C LEU A 67 -5.68 6.73 -8.54
N PHE A 68 -4.41 6.55 -8.14
CA PHE A 68 -4.07 5.81 -6.93
C PHE A 68 -4.58 6.51 -5.65
N ALA A 69 -4.59 7.84 -5.60
CA ALA A 69 -5.11 8.58 -4.45
C ALA A 69 -6.63 8.41 -4.34
N THR A 70 -7.35 8.53 -5.46
CA THR A 70 -8.81 8.33 -5.51
C THR A 70 -9.18 6.91 -5.05
N THR A 71 -8.50 5.90 -5.57
CA THR A 71 -8.79 4.49 -5.26
C THR A 71 -8.46 4.11 -3.82
N ARG A 72 -7.37 4.65 -3.26
CA ARG A 72 -6.98 4.45 -1.86
C ARG A 72 -7.99 5.04 -0.89
N ILE A 73 -8.59 6.19 -1.21
CA ILE A 73 -9.66 6.77 -0.40
C ILE A 73 -10.92 5.88 -0.46
N VAL A 74 -11.31 5.40 -1.63
CA VAL A 74 -12.44 4.44 -1.76
C VAL A 74 -12.19 3.21 -0.90
N HIS A 75 -11.00 2.61 -0.98
CA HIS A 75 -10.60 1.46 -0.16
C HIS A 75 -10.67 1.77 1.34
N ALA A 76 -10.09 2.89 1.78
CA ALA A 76 -10.05 3.27 3.19
C ALA A 76 -11.46 3.54 3.75
N PHE A 77 -12.33 4.21 2.98
CA PHE A 77 -13.69 4.46 3.43
C PHE A 77 -14.62 3.25 3.29
N ALA A 78 -14.33 2.29 2.42
CA ALA A 78 -14.95 0.97 2.47
C ALA A 78 -14.64 0.25 3.80
N ILE A 79 -13.42 0.34 4.30
CA ILE A 79 -13.04 -0.13 5.63
C ILE A 79 -13.82 0.63 6.71
N ALA A 80 -13.90 1.96 6.64
CA ALA A 80 -14.65 2.80 7.56
C ALA A 80 -16.14 2.39 7.63
N HIS A 81 -16.76 2.14 6.48
CA HIS A 81 -18.15 1.67 6.37
C HIS A 81 -18.33 0.30 7.07
N LEU A 82 -17.43 -0.64 6.84
CA LEU A 82 -17.45 -1.96 7.49
C LEU A 82 -17.23 -1.88 9.00
N MET A 83 -16.57 -0.84 9.49
CA MET A 83 -16.44 -0.53 10.92
C MET A 83 -17.68 0.18 11.49
N GLY A 84 -18.67 0.52 10.66
CA GLY A 84 -19.92 1.17 11.07
C GLY A 84 -19.81 2.69 11.20
N ARG A 85 -18.82 3.33 10.52
CA ARG A 85 -18.66 4.78 10.55
C ARG A 85 -19.77 5.49 9.73
N PRO A 86 -20.58 6.38 10.34
CA PRO A 86 -21.62 7.12 9.63
C PRO A 86 -21.01 8.02 8.53
N GLY A 87 -21.65 8.07 7.35
CA GLY A 87 -21.23 8.93 6.22
C GLY A 87 -20.10 8.37 5.36
N ALA A 88 -19.50 7.23 5.76
CA ALA A 88 -18.47 6.59 4.95
C ALA A 88 -18.98 6.13 3.58
N ASP A 89 -20.23 5.70 3.49
CA ASP A 89 -20.93 5.33 2.26
C ASP A 89 -20.96 6.49 1.25
N VAL A 90 -21.24 7.72 1.69
CA VAL A 90 -21.25 8.92 0.83
C VAL A 90 -19.88 9.17 0.19
N ILE A 91 -18.79 8.93 0.93
CA ILE A 91 -17.42 9.11 0.42
C ILE A 91 -17.06 8.00 -0.57
N ILE A 92 -17.51 6.77 -0.32
CA ILE A 92 -17.34 5.65 -1.27
C ILE A 92 -18.09 5.97 -2.57
N ASP A 93 -19.38 6.36 -2.50
CA ASP A 93 -20.19 6.71 -3.68
C ASP A 93 -19.50 7.79 -4.51
N HIS A 94 -19.03 8.86 -3.86
CA HIS A 94 -18.34 9.97 -4.52
C HIS A 94 -17.08 9.51 -5.26
N GLY A 95 -16.26 8.68 -4.63
CA GLY A 95 -15.05 8.13 -5.24
C GLY A 95 -15.33 7.15 -6.37
N MET A 96 -16.31 6.26 -6.20
CA MET A 96 -16.74 5.30 -7.23
C MET A 96 -17.30 5.99 -8.46
N GLU A 97 -18.12 7.01 -8.26
CA GLU A 97 -18.64 7.84 -9.35
C GLU A 97 -17.49 8.53 -10.11
N PHE A 98 -16.51 9.07 -9.39
CA PHE A 98 -15.38 9.76 -10.02
C PHE A 98 -14.42 8.80 -10.72
N LEU A 99 -14.20 7.60 -10.22
CA LEU A 99 -13.46 6.56 -10.94
C LEU A 99 -14.12 6.27 -12.30
N TRP A 100 -15.43 6.19 -12.33
CA TRP A 100 -16.17 5.86 -13.53
C TRP A 100 -16.34 7.03 -14.52
N LYS A 101 -16.62 8.23 -14.02
CA LYS A 101 -16.90 9.41 -14.86
C LYS A 101 -15.67 10.28 -15.15
N GLY A 102 -14.71 10.30 -14.23
CA GLY A 102 -13.53 11.15 -14.31
C GLY A 102 -12.30 10.40 -14.82
N HIS A 103 -11.95 9.29 -14.18
CA HIS A 103 -10.73 8.56 -14.53
C HIS A 103 -10.89 7.59 -15.70
N ARG A 104 -12.04 6.95 -15.87
CA ARG A 104 -12.23 5.97 -16.95
C ARG A 104 -12.21 6.65 -18.32
N ASP A 105 -11.37 6.13 -19.21
CA ASP A 105 -11.30 6.58 -20.61
C ASP A 105 -12.50 6.04 -21.40
N PRO A 106 -13.42 6.87 -21.90
CA PRO A 106 -14.61 6.41 -22.62
C PRO A 106 -14.27 5.86 -24.02
N ASP A 107 -13.15 6.27 -24.62
CA ASP A 107 -12.79 5.94 -26.01
C ASP A 107 -11.96 4.65 -26.09
N TYR A 108 -10.96 4.52 -25.23
CA TYR A 108 -10.00 3.41 -25.27
C TYR A 108 -10.12 2.45 -24.11
N GLY A 109 -10.95 2.75 -23.09
CA GLY A 109 -11.00 1.98 -21.85
C GLY A 109 -9.77 2.19 -20.97
N GLY A 110 -9.75 1.55 -19.82
CA GLY A 110 -8.74 1.80 -18.78
C GLY A 110 -8.94 3.14 -18.09
N TYR A 111 -8.00 3.52 -17.25
CA TYR A 111 -8.11 4.67 -16.36
C TYR A 111 -6.93 5.59 -16.57
N TYR A 112 -7.20 6.91 -16.70
CA TYR A 112 -6.18 7.97 -16.77
C TYR A 112 -5.39 8.01 -15.48
N TRP A 113 -4.08 8.23 -15.57
CA TRP A 113 -3.21 8.36 -14.41
C TRP A 113 -3.61 9.54 -13.53
N SER A 114 -3.87 10.69 -14.14
CA SER A 114 -4.38 11.85 -13.41
C SER A 114 -5.35 12.71 -14.22
N VAL A 115 -6.25 13.39 -13.50
CA VAL A 115 -7.35 14.17 -14.07
C VAL A 115 -7.40 15.56 -13.45
N GLY A 116 -7.40 16.59 -14.28
CA GLY A 116 -7.67 17.98 -13.92
C GLY A 116 -9.17 18.32 -13.94
N TYR A 117 -9.50 19.60 -13.88
CA TYR A 117 -10.90 20.05 -13.99
C TYR A 117 -11.42 19.98 -15.43
N ASP A 118 -10.57 20.14 -16.42
CA ASP A 118 -10.92 20.21 -17.84
C ASP A 118 -10.66 18.90 -18.59
N GLY A 119 -10.28 17.82 -17.88
CA GLY A 119 -9.97 16.52 -18.46
C GLY A 119 -8.68 15.92 -17.92
N PRO A 120 -8.13 14.87 -18.57
CA PRO A 120 -6.92 14.23 -18.12
C PRO A 120 -5.71 15.17 -18.19
N THR A 121 -4.90 15.19 -17.13
CA THR A 121 -3.60 15.89 -17.08
C THR A 121 -2.46 14.94 -17.41
N ASP A 122 -2.67 13.64 -17.20
CA ASP A 122 -1.84 12.54 -17.67
C ASP A 122 -2.75 11.39 -18.08
N ASP A 123 -2.81 11.09 -19.36
CA ASP A 123 -3.71 10.11 -19.95
C ASP A 123 -3.08 8.72 -20.10
N THR A 124 -1.86 8.52 -19.60
CA THR A 124 -1.18 7.21 -19.61
C THR A 124 -1.94 6.17 -18.80
N LYS A 125 -1.76 4.91 -19.17
CA LYS A 125 -2.36 3.76 -18.49
C LYS A 125 -1.27 3.06 -17.69
N GLN A 126 -1.25 3.30 -16.37
CA GLN A 126 -0.21 2.78 -15.50
C GLN A 126 -0.68 1.57 -14.70
N GLY A 127 0.10 0.47 -14.71
CA GLY A 127 -0.20 -0.77 -14.00
C GLY A 127 -0.42 -0.55 -12.51
N TYR A 128 0.39 0.33 -11.91
CA TYR A 128 0.25 0.75 -10.50
C TYR A 128 -1.16 1.28 -10.18
N GLY A 129 -1.65 2.25 -10.96
CA GLY A 129 -2.98 2.81 -10.76
C GLY A 129 -4.10 1.78 -10.98
N HIS A 130 -3.95 0.93 -12.01
CA HIS A 130 -4.93 -0.11 -12.31
C HIS A 130 -4.98 -1.20 -11.23
N ALA A 131 -3.86 -1.54 -10.58
CA ALA A 131 -3.85 -2.41 -9.41
C ALA A 131 -4.71 -1.84 -8.28
N PHE A 132 -4.61 -0.55 -8.01
CA PHE A 132 -5.45 0.10 -6.99
C PHE A 132 -6.93 0.22 -7.39
N VAL A 133 -7.27 0.29 -8.69
CA VAL A 133 -8.67 0.18 -9.12
C VAL A 133 -9.25 -1.19 -8.74
N LEU A 134 -8.48 -2.27 -8.93
CA LEU A 134 -8.90 -3.61 -8.52
C LEU A 134 -9.09 -3.72 -6.99
N LEU A 135 -8.20 -3.11 -6.20
CA LEU A 135 -8.33 -3.07 -4.74
C LEU A 135 -9.58 -2.30 -4.30
N ALA A 136 -9.82 -1.13 -4.90
CA ALA A 136 -10.99 -0.30 -4.61
C ALA A 136 -12.29 -1.01 -4.96
N ALA A 137 -12.37 -1.65 -6.15
CA ALA A 137 -13.52 -2.41 -6.58
C ALA A 137 -13.81 -3.59 -5.64
N SER A 138 -12.77 -4.34 -5.26
CA SER A 138 -12.88 -5.46 -4.32
C SER A 138 -13.39 -4.99 -2.95
N SER A 139 -12.87 -3.89 -2.44
CA SER A 139 -13.25 -3.32 -1.14
C SER A 139 -14.67 -2.76 -1.15
N ALA A 140 -15.05 -2.03 -2.21
CA ALA A 140 -16.40 -1.51 -2.41
C ALA A 140 -17.42 -2.65 -2.52
N LYS A 141 -17.06 -3.78 -3.15
CA LYS A 141 -17.91 -4.99 -3.22
C LYS A 141 -18.12 -5.61 -1.83
N VAL A 142 -17.09 -5.71 -1.00
CA VAL A 142 -17.23 -6.19 0.38
C VAL A 142 -18.10 -5.24 1.21
N ALA A 143 -18.01 -3.93 0.97
CA ALA A 143 -18.87 -2.91 1.58
C ALA A 143 -20.32 -2.89 1.05
N GLY A 144 -20.60 -3.60 -0.05
CA GLY A 144 -21.95 -3.71 -0.63
C GLY A 144 -22.32 -2.61 -1.61
N HIS A 145 -21.35 -1.88 -2.17
CA HIS A 145 -21.62 -0.82 -3.13
C HIS A 145 -22.25 -1.38 -4.44
N PRO A 146 -23.34 -0.80 -4.96
CA PRO A 146 -24.10 -1.36 -6.09
C PRO A 146 -23.32 -1.46 -7.40
N ASP A 147 -22.42 -0.52 -7.68
CA ASP A 147 -21.62 -0.51 -8.92
C ASP A 147 -20.28 -1.25 -8.80
N ALA A 148 -20.01 -1.90 -7.65
CA ALA A 148 -18.72 -2.54 -7.42
C ALA A 148 -18.46 -3.69 -8.38
N ASP A 149 -19.45 -4.52 -8.70
CA ASP A 149 -19.33 -5.63 -9.66
C ASP A 149 -18.93 -5.11 -11.05
N ARG A 150 -19.59 -4.05 -11.51
CA ARG A 150 -19.27 -3.43 -12.80
C ARG A 150 -17.80 -2.94 -12.87
N LEU A 151 -17.32 -2.31 -11.80
CA LEU A 151 -15.94 -1.83 -11.74
C LEU A 151 -14.95 -3.01 -11.68
N LEU A 152 -15.29 -4.05 -10.90
CA LEU A 152 -14.48 -5.25 -10.74
C LEU A 152 -14.32 -6.00 -12.07
N ASP A 153 -15.41 -6.18 -12.81
CA ASP A 153 -15.38 -6.85 -14.12
C ASP A 153 -14.57 -6.04 -15.14
N ASP A 154 -14.79 -4.72 -15.22
CA ASP A 154 -14.05 -3.83 -16.14
C ASP A 154 -12.55 -3.88 -15.89
N ILE A 155 -12.10 -3.73 -14.64
CA ILE A 155 -10.68 -3.72 -14.31
C ILE A 155 -10.03 -5.09 -14.44
N SER A 156 -10.73 -6.17 -14.11
CA SER A 156 -10.20 -7.53 -14.22
C SER A 156 -9.91 -7.90 -15.67
N ASN A 157 -10.85 -7.60 -16.58
CA ASN A 157 -10.66 -7.81 -18.01
C ASN A 157 -9.49 -6.95 -18.54
N LEU A 158 -9.39 -5.68 -18.14
CA LEU A 158 -8.28 -4.81 -18.55
C LEU A 158 -6.91 -5.31 -18.09
N ILE A 159 -6.81 -5.82 -16.85
CA ILE A 159 -5.56 -6.40 -16.35
C ILE A 159 -5.15 -7.60 -17.20
N LEU A 160 -6.08 -8.52 -17.47
CA LEU A 160 -5.81 -9.72 -18.27
C LEU A 160 -5.50 -9.41 -19.74
N ASP A 161 -6.25 -8.52 -20.36
CA ASP A 161 -6.16 -8.26 -21.80
C ASP A 161 -5.02 -7.31 -22.18
N ARG A 162 -4.60 -6.42 -21.26
CA ARG A 162 -3.69 -5.32 -21.57
C ARG A 162 -2.38 -5.35 -20.79
N PHE A 163 -2.40 -5.69 -19.51
CA PHE A 163 -1.24 -5.62 -18.65
C PHE A 163 -0.55 -6.96 -18.43
N TRP A 164 -1.30 -8.07 -18.37
CA TRP A 164 -0.77 -9.38 -18.01
C TRP A 164 0.13 -9.97 -19.10
N GLU A 165 1.36 -10.29 -18.72
CA GLU A 165 2.35 -10.96 -19.57
C GLU A 165 2.43 -12.45 -19.18
N GLU A 166 1.64 -13.30 -19.87
CA GLU A 166 1.51 -14.71 -19.53
C GLU A 166 2.85 -15.46 -19.47
N ARG A 167 3.79 -15.11 -20.34
CA ARG A 167 5.13 -15.71 -20.38
C ARG A 167 5.88 -15.54 -19.06
N TYR A 168 5.71 -14.40 -18.39
CA TYR A 168 6.45 -14.05 -17.18
C TYR A 168 5.63 -14.24 -15.91
N GLY A 169 4.30 -14.22 -16.01
CA GLY A 169 3.40 -14.27 -14.86
C GLY A 169 3.44 -12.99 -14.03
N ALA A 170 3.50 -11.85 -14.71
CA ALA A 170 3.57 -10.52 -14.14
C ALA A 170 2.93 -9.50 -15.08
N VAL A 171 2.83 -8.23 -14.70
CA VAL A 171 2.24 -7.19 -15.55
C VAL A 171 3.27 -6.23 -16.10
N ALA A 172 3.01 -5.74 -17.34
CA ALA A 172 3.68 -4.59 -17.91
C ALA A 172 3.38 -3.32 -17.11
N GLU A 173 4.25 -2.31 -17.22
CA GLU A 173 4.19 -1.15 -16.34
C GLU A 173 3.29 -0.05 -16.86
N GLU A 174 3.46 0.36 -18.13
CA GLU A 174 2.88 1.60 -18.63
C GLU A 174 2.57 1.54 -20.12
N PHE A 175 1.44 2.14 -20.51
CA PHE A 175 0.99 2.28 -21.88
C PHE A 175 0.57 3.74 -22.16
N THR A 176 0.65 4.12 -23.44
CA THR A 176 -0.01 5.34 -23.92
C THR A 176 -1.53 5.21 -23.81
N ARG A 177 -2.27 6.32 -23.94
CA ARG A 177 -3.74 6.33 -23.89
C ARG A 177 -4.37 5.28 -24.81
N ASP A 178 -3.82 5.10 -26.01
CA ASP A 178 -4.29 4.18 -27.06
C ASP A 178 -3.63 2.78 -26.99
N TRP A 179 -3.10 2.40 -25.82
CA TRP A 179 -2.53 1.10 -25.50
C TRP A 179 -1.29 0.69 -26.30
N ARG A 180 -0.51 1.61 -26.81
CA ARG A 180 0.84 1.32 -27.27
C ARG A 180 1.80 1.23 -26.08
N SER A 181 2.79 0.35 -26.14
CA SER A 181 3.82 0.30 -25.10
C SER A 181 4.48 1.67 -24.92
N TYR A 182 4.55 2.16 -23.69
CA TYR A 182 5.17 3.44 -23.38
C TYR A 182 6.69 3.33 -23.42
N ASP A 183 7.24 2.32 -22.74
CA ASP A 183 8.66 2.00 -22.70
C ASP A 183 8.89 0.49 -22.49
N SER A 184 10.17 0.11 -22.29
CA SER A 184 10.57 -1.27 -21.99
C SER A 184 10.73 -1.55 -20.48
N TYR A 185 10.38 -0.60 -19.62
CA TYR A 185 10.52 -0.72 -18.17
C TYR A 185 9.50 -1.72 -17.59
N ARG A 186 9.95 -2.47 -16.58
CA ARG A 186 9.10 -3.28 -15.69
C ARG A 186 9.45 -2.97 -14.25
N GLY A 187 8.43 -2.83 -13.41
CA GLY A 187 8.58 -2.46 -12.01
C GLY A 187 8.01 -3.52 -11.07
N GLN A 188 8.72 -3.77 -9.97
CA GLN A 188 8.16 -4.62 -8.92
C GLN A 188 7.01 -3.91 -8.18
N ASN A 189 7.03 -2.58 -8.07
CA ASN A 189 6.06 -1.82 -7.27
C ASN A 189 4.62 -2.03 -7.76
N SER A 190 4.36 -1.90 -9.07
CA SER A 190 3.04 -2.18 -9.66
C SER A 190 2.61 -3.63 -9.46
N ASN A 191 3.54 -4.57 -9.59
CA ASN A 191 3.30 -6.00 -9.41
C ASN A 191 3.02 -6.36 -7.94
N MET A 192 3.69 -5.71 -6.99
CA MET A 192 3.45 -5.88 -5.55
C MET A 192 2.03 -5.46 -5.16
N HIS A 193 1.61 -4.26 -5.55
CA HIS A 193 0.25 -3.80 -5.26
C HIS A 193 -0.82 -4.57 -6.04
N LEU A 194 -0.48 -5.06 -7.24
CA LEU A 194 -1.37 -5.98 -7.93
C LEU A 194 -1.50 -7.31 -7.17
N THR A 195 -0.43 -7.83 -6.58
CA THR A 195 -0.50 -9.03 -5.73
C THR A 195 -1.47 -8.84 -4.57
N GLU A 196 -1.41 -7.70 -3.87
CA GLU A 196 -2.37 -7.35 -2.81
C GLU A 196 -3.81 -7.30 -3.33
N SER A 197 -4.01 -6.63 -4.45
CA SER A 197 -5.33 -6.44 -5.07
C SER A 197 -5.92 -7.75 -5.58
N LEU A 198 -5.10 -8.63 -6.16
CA LEU A 198 -5.51 -9.97 -6.60
C LEU A 198 -5.93 -10.84 -5.40
N MET A 199 -5.22 -10.76 -4.28
CA MET A 199 -5.64 -11.45 -3.06
C MET A 199 -7.00 -10.93 -2.56
N ALA A 200 -7.22 -9.61 -2.56
CA ALA A 200 -8.51 -9.01 -2.19
C ALA A 200 -9.63 -9.42 -3.17
N ALA A 201 -9.35 -9.49 -4.48
CA ALA A 201 -10.29 -9.96 -5.48
C ALA A 201 -10.64 -11.45 -5.30
N PHE A 202 -9.64 -12.30 -5.02
CA PHE A 202 -9.87 -13.71 -4.68
C PHE A 202 -10.83 -13.86 -3.50
N GLU A 203 -10.57 -13.15 -2.39
CA GLU A 203 -11.42 -13.23 -1.20
C GLU A 203 -12.85 -12.74 -1.46
N THR A 204 -13.02 -11.84 -2.40
CA THR A 204 -14.31 -11.21 -2.70
C THR A 204 -15.14 -12.04 -3.69
N THR A 205 -14.50 -12.72 -4.65
CA THR A 205 -15.14 -13.47 -5.73
C THR A 205 -15.08 -14.98 -5.54
N ASN A 206 -14.10 -15.47 -4.77
CA ASN A 206 -13.71 -16.87 -4.67
C ASN A 206 -13.19 -17.47 -5.99
N ASP A 207 -12.77 -16.63 -6.95
CA ASP A 207 -12.15 -17.07 -8.20
C ASP A 207 -10.64 -17.31 -7.98
N SER A 208 -10.23 -18.59 -8.07
CA SER A 208 -8.86 -19.03 -7.84
C SER A 208 -7.84 -18.47 -8.85
N ASN A 209 -8.28 -17.97 -10.01
CA ASN A 209 -7.38 -17.37 -10.98
C ASN A 209 -6.63 -16.16 -10.39
N TYR A 210 -7.32 -15.33 -9.61
CA TYR A 210 -6.67 -14.20 -8.92
C TYR A 210 -5.55 -14.66 -7.99
N LEU A 211 -5.80 -15.68 -7.19
CA LEU A 211 -4.79 -16.21 -6.27
C LEU A 211 -3.60 -16.79 -7.04
N HIS A 212 -3.86 -17.53 -8.12
CA HIS A 212 -2.82 -18.09 -8.98
C HIS A 212 -1.95 -17.01 -9.64
N MET A 213 -2.55 -15.90 -10.10
CA MET A 213 -1.80 -14.76 -10.63
C MET A 213 -0.92 -14.13 -9.54
N ALA A 214 -1.44 -13.94 -8.32
CA ALA A 214 -0.68 -13.43 -7.19
C ALA A 214 0.52 -14.32 -6.84
N GLU A 215 0.33 -15.64 -6.82
CA GLU A 215 1.40 -16.63 -6.60
C GLU A 215 2.50 -16.54 -7.66
N ARG A 216 2.14 -16.36 -8.94
CA ARG A 216 3.12 -16.23 -10.05
C ARG A 216 3.94 -14.97 -9.93
N ILE A 217 3.32 -13.83 -9.61
CA ILE A 217 4.04 -12.57 -9.39
C ILE A 217 5.02 -12.73 -8.22
N ALA A 218 4.57 -13.27 -7.09
CA ALA A 218 5.39 -13.47 -5.91
C ALA A 218 6.56 -14.45 -6.18
N ASP A 219 6.34 -15.52 -6.97
CA ASP A 219 7.40 -16.43 -7.38
C ASP A 219 8.48 -15.71 -8.19
N LEU A 220 8.09 -14.90 -9.19
CA LEU A 220 9.03 -14.15 -10.02
C LEU A 220 9.82 -13.12 -9.19
N ILE A 221 9.11 -12.24 -8.51
CA ILE A 221 9.72 -11.07 -7.85
C ILE A 221 10.51 -11.47 -6.60
N VAL A 222 9.93 -12.32 -5.74
CA VAL A 222 10.54 -12.62 -4.45
C VAL A 222 11.33 -13.91 -4.48
N ARG A 223 10.70 -15.03 -4.85
CA ARG A 223 11.34 -16.33 -4.77
C ARG A 223 12.55 -16.45 -5.68
N ARG A 224 12.53 -15.80 -6.86
CA ARG A 224 13.66 -15.78 -7.80
C ARG A 224 14.50 -14.53 -7.61
N HIS A 225 14.01 -13.35 -7.98
CA HIS A 225 14.85 -12.16 -8.03
C HIS A 225 15.37 -11.68 -6.68
N ALA A 226 14.53 -11.63 -5.62
CA ALA A 226 15.03 -11.23 -4.32
C ALA A 226 16.05 -12.24 -3.75
N ALA A 227 15.79 -13.55 -3.89
CA ALA A 227 16.71 -14.57 -3.41
C ALA A 227 18.07 -14.52 -4.14
N GLU A 228 18.08 -14.36 -5.47
CA GLU A 228 19.29 -14.21 -6.28
C GLU A 228 20.09 -12.94 -5.94
N ASN A 229 19.43 -11.92 -5.39
CA ASN A 229 20.04 -10.66 -4.95
C ASN A 229 20.24 -10.57 -3.43
N HIS A 230 20.41 -11.71 -2.74
CA HIS A 230 20.68 -11.79 -1.31
C HIS A 230 19.60 -11.13 -0.45
N TRP A 231 18.34 -11.23 -0.87
CA TRP A 231 17.15 -10.65 -0.24
C TRP A 231 17.10 -9.12 -0.26
N ARG A 232 17.90 -8.47 -1.09
CA ARG A 232 17.71 -7.09 -1.51
C ARG A 232 16.81 -7.10 -2.73
N LEU A 233 15.53 -6.82 -2.54
CA LEU A 233 14.53 -6.91 -3.59
C LEU A 233 14.84 -5.89 -4.70
N PRO A 234 15.04 -6.32 -5.95
CA PRO A 234 15.19 -5.40 -7.07
C PRO A 234 13.90 -4.64 -7.35
N GLU A 235 14.02 -3.33 -7.61
CA GLU A 235 12.88 -2.47 -7.95
C GLU A 235 12.58 -2.44 -9.43
N HIS A 236 13.63 -2.51 -10.27
CA HIS A 236 13.60 -2.16 -11.68
C HIS A 236 14.10 -3.28 -12.57
N PHE A 237 13.38 -3.52 -13.66
CA PHE A 237 13.67 -4.58 -14.62
C PHE A 237 13.53 -4.07 -16.06
N THR A 238 14.16 -4.78 -17.00
CA THR A 238 13.93 -4.65 -18.44
C THR A 238 12.65 -5.34 -18.86
N ALA A 239 12.24 -5.20 -20.14
CA ALA A 239 11.09 -5.92 -20.69
C ALA A 239 11.18 -7.45 -20.60
N ASP A 240 12.40 -7.99 -20.50
CA ASP A 240 12.65 -9.43 -20.33
C ASP A 240 12.81 -9.83 -18.85
N TRP A 241 12.42 -8.97 -17.94
CA TRP A 241 12.52 -9.17 -16.48
C TRP A 241 13.95 -9.42 -15.98
N LEU A 242 14.95 -8.84 -16.65
CA LEU A 242 16.32 -8.80 -16.16
C LEU A 242 16.48 -7.60 -15.23
N VAL A 243 17.18 -7.78 -14.11
CA VAL A 243 17.39 -6.70 -13.12
C VAL A 243 18.17 -5.53 -13.75
N ASN A 244 17.59 -4.33 -13.68
CA ASN A 244 18.20 -3.08 -14.17
C ASN A 244 18.72 -2.26 -12.97
N ARG A 245 19.98 -2.46 -12.62
CA ARG A 245 20.61 -1.83 -11.46
C ARG A 245 20.92 -0.34 -11.63
N GLU A 246 21.00 0.12 -12.87
CA GLU A 246 21.36 1.51 -13.20
C GLU A 246 20.13 2.41 -13.39
N TYR A 247 18.94 1.83 -13.31
CA TYR A 247 17.72 2.59 -13.50
C TYR A 247 17.53 3.64 -12.39
N ASN A 248 17.20 4.86 -12.80
CA ASN A 248 16.89 5.98 -11.91
C ASN A 248 15.78 6.82 -12.55
N GLY A 249 14.57 6.69 -12.04
CA GLY A 249 13.38 7.35 -12.55
C GLY A 249 12.81 8.38 -11.56
N SER A 250 11.48 8.38 -11.41
CA SER A 250 10.80 9.26 -10.47
C SER A 250 11.27 9.04 -9.03
N PRO A 251 11.61 10.10 -8.27
CA PRO A 251 12.05 9.96 -6.88
C PRO A 251 10.94 9.43 -5.96
N VAL A 252 9.68 9.48 -6.38
CA VAL A 252 8.54 8.95 -5.62
C VAL A 252 8.31 7.47 -5.90
N PHE A 253 8.17 7.11 -7.19
CA PHE A 253 7.71 5.78 -7.59
C PHE A 253 8.81 4.86 -8.10
N ARG A 254 9.91 5.42 -8.60
CA ARG A 254 10.99 4.66 -9.29
C ARG A 254 12.38 5.20 -8.92
N PRO A 255 12.69 5.37 -7.61
CA PRO A 255 14.01 5.89 -7.19
C PRO A 255 15.11 4.86 -7.45
N TYR A 256 16.33 5.33 -7.64
CA TYR A 256 17.51 4.47 -7.75
C TYR A 256 17.70 3.59 -6.51
N GLY A 257 18.16 2.38 -6.73
CA GLY A 257 18.56 1.43 -5.70
C GLY A 257 17.46 0.44 -5.31
N THR A 258 17.40 0.10 -4.05
CA THR A 258 16.44 -0.84 -3.48
C THR A 258 15.73 -0.20 -2.29
N THR A 259 14.47 -0.55 -2.05
CA THR A 259 13.60 0.14 -1.08
C THR A 259 13.24 -0.80 0.07
N PRO A 260 13.84 -0.65 1.27
CA PRO A 260 13.56 -1.52 2.43
C PRO A 260 12.07 -1.58 2.80
N GLY A 261 11.32 -0.50 2.55
CA GLY A 261 9.86 -0.47 2.74
C GLY A 261 9.14 -1.53 1.91
N HIS A 262 9.52 -1.72 0.65
CA HIS A 262 8.95 -2.74 -0.21
C HIS A 262 9.33 -4.18 0.23
N TRP A 263 10.53 -4.36 0.82
CA TRP A 263 10.89 -5.67 1.38
C TRP A 263 9.97 -6.04 2.54
N LEU A 264 9.60 -5.06 3.37
CA LEU A 264 8.67 -5.23 4.49
C LEU A 264 7.24 -5.47 4.00
N GLU A 265 6.80 -4.74 2.98
CA GLU A 265 5.48 -4.93 2.39
C GLU A 265 5.35 -6.32 1.76
N TRP A 266 6.32 -6.76 0.96
CA TRP A 266 6.38 -8.13 0.46
C TRP A 266 6.42 -9.17 1.57
N SER A 267 7.16 -8.91 2.65
CA SER A 267 7.17 -9.80 3.82
C SER A 267 5.78 -10.03 4.38
N ARG A 268 4.96 -8.96 4.50
CA ARG A 268 3.56 -9.04 4.92
C ARG A 268 2.71 -9.80 3.90
N LEU A 269 2.80 -9.42 2.63
CA LEU A 269 2.00 -9.99 1.55
C LEU A 269 2.25 -11.50 1.36
N LEU A 270 3.48 -11.97 1.56
CA LEU A 270 3.80 -13.39 1.46
C LEU A 270 3.12 -14.24 2.54
N ILE A 271 3.03 -13.76 3.78
CA ILE A 271 2.29 -14.47 4.84
C ILE A 271 0.80 -14.50 4.52
N GLN A 272 0.26 -13.38 4.02
CA GLN A 272 -1.13 -13.31 3.60
C GLN A 272 -1.43 -14.28 2.43
N LEU A 273 -0.58 -14.28 1.41
CA LEU A 273 -0.68 -15.18 0.26
C LEU A 273 -0.63 -16.66 0.69
N TRP A 274 0.30 -17.00 1.59
CA TRP A 274 0.44 -18.33 2.13
C TRP A 274 -0.81 -18.80 2.87
N GLU A 275 -1.37 -17.96 3.72
CA GLU A 275 -2.60 -18.25 4.46
C GLU A 275 -3.79 -18.44 3.50
N LEU A 276 -3.98 -17.52 2.55
CA LEU A 276 -5.06 -17.59 1.56
C LEU A 276 -4.94 -18.80 0.63
N GLY A 277 -3.72 -19.21 0.29
CA GLY A 277 -3.44 -20.43 -0.47
C GLY A 277 -3.61 -21.72 0.34
N GLY A 278 -4.10 -21.63 1.59
CA GLY A 278 -4.29 -22.79 2.46
C GLY A 278 -2.99 -23.44 2.89
N ARG A 279 -1.90 -22.64 2.97
CA ARG A 279 -0.55 -23.05 3.38
C ARG A 279 0.07 -24.15 2.51
N LYS A 280 -0.34 -24.23 1.24
CA LYS A 280 0.12 -25.27 0.30
C LYS A 280 1.54 -25.04 -0.20
N LEU A 281 1.94 -23.79 -0.37
CA LEU A 281 3.29 -23.42 -0.77
C LEU A 281 4.22 -23.44 0.46
N ASP A 282 5.38 -24.01 0.33
CA ASP A 282 6.36 -24.16 1.43
C ASP A 282 7.32 -22.97 1.57
N TRP A 283 7.51 -22.20 0.51
CA TRP A 283 8.51 -21.14 0.42
C TRP A 283 8.09 -19.75 0.96
N PRO A 284 6.80 -19.30 0.94
CA PRO A 284 6.47 -17.92 1.29
C PRO A 284 6.90 -17.52 2.72
N PRO A 285 6.74 -18.37 3.75
CA PRO A 285 7.15 -17.99 5.11
C PRO A 285 8.66 -17.79 5.24
N SER A 286 9.48 -18.61 4.59
CA SER A 286 10.94 -18.47 4.63
C SER A 286 11.42 -17.21 3.90
N CYS A 287 10.83 -16.90 2.75
CA CYS A 287 11.10 -15.68 2.00
C CYS A 287 10.67 -14.43 2.79
N SER A 288 9.48 -14.47 3.41
CA SER A 288 8.99 -13.40 4.28
C SER A 288 9.96 -13.06 5.41
N LYS A 289 10.43 -14.09 6.13
CA LYS A 289 11.42 -13.94 7.20
C LYS A 289 12.73 -13.35 6.70
N ALA A 290 13.21 -13.80 5.54
CA ALA A 290 14.45 -13.33 4.95
C ALA A 290 14.37 -11.85 4.54
N LEU A 291 13.28 -11.43 3.90
CA LEU A 291 13.03 -10.02 3.55
C LEU A 291 12.94 -9.14 4.79
N PHE A 292 12.16 -9.55 5.80
CA PHE A 292 12.04 -8.81 7.05
C PHE A 292 13.40 -8.66 7.75
N GLY A 293 14.14 -9.77 7.91
CA GLY A 293 15.45 -9.77 8.53
C GLY A 293 16.43 -8.85 7.82
N ARG A 294 16.45 -8.88 6.47
CA ARG A 294 17.30 -8.01 5.66
C ARG A 294 16.91 -6.54 5.82
N ALA A 295 15.61 -6.23 5.77
CA ALA A 295 15.11 -4.86 5.90
C ALA A 295 15.49 -4.23 7.25
N VAL A 296 15.33 -4.95 8.35
CA VAL A 296 15.66 -4.40 9.68
C VAL A 296 17.16 -4.35 9.95
N GLN A 297 17.95 -5.20 9.28
CA GLN A 297 19.41 -5.22 9.40
C GLN A 297 20.06 -4.07 8.64
N GLU A 298 19.68 -3.82 7.40
CA GLU A 298 20.30 -2.84 6.51
C GLU A 298 19.51 -1.55 6.38
N GLY A 299 18.17 -1.64 6.36
CA GLY A 299 17.29 -0.50 6.11
C GLY A 299 17.03 0.37 7.34
N TRP A 300 17.11 -0.17 8.56
CA TRP A 300 16.85 0.58 9.78
C TRP A 300 18.11 1.31 10.27
N ASP A 301 17.98 2.61 10.53
CA ASP A 301 19.04 3.37 11.20
C ASP A 301 19.16 2.96 12.68
N GLN A 302 20.23 2.26 13.03
CA GLN A 302 20.44 1.73 14.37
C GLN A 302 20.71 2.82 15.42
N ASN A 303 21.10 4.04 15.00
CA ASN A 303 21.41 5.16 15.89
C ASN A 303 20.23 6.09 16.06
N ALA A 304 19.66 6.58 14.94
CA ALA A 304 18.60 7.59 14.96
C ALA A 304 17.19 6.99 14.91
N GLY A 305 17.07 5.80 14.36
CA GLY A 305 15.77 5.14 14.09
C GLY A 305 15.17 5.51 12.73
N GLY A 306 14.11 4.78 12.37
CA GLY A 306 13.44 4.90 11.09
C GLY A 306 14.17 4.18 9.96
N PHE A 307 13.42 3.84 8.90
CA PHE A 307 13.97 3.21 7.71
C PHE A 307 14.49 4.26 6.75
N TYR A 308 15.70 4.06 6.21
CA TYR A 308 16.15 4.79 5.03
C TYR A 308 15.23 4.52 3.85
N TYR A 309 14.98 5.53 3.01
CA TYR A 309 14.07 5.33 1.88
C TYR A 309 14.64 4.34 0.88
N THR A 310 15.87 4.60 0.39
CA THR A 310 16.54 3.64 -0.50
C THR A 310 17.95 3.32 -0.03
N LEU A 311 18.40 2.13 -0.41
CA LEU A 311 19.76 1.67 -0.28
C LEU A 311 20.35 1.48 -1.68
N ASP A 312 21.65 1.65 -1.83
CA ASP A 312 22.36 1.23 -3.02
C ASP A 312 22.51 -0.32 -3.07
N TRP A 313 23.10 -0.82 -4.13
CA TRP A 313 23.31 -2.26 -4.31
C TRP A 313 24.35 -2.87 -3.38
N ALA A 314 25.18 -2.06 -2.71
CA ALA A 314 26.07 -2.50 -1.64
C ALA A 314 25.36 -2.56 -0.27
N GLY A 315 24.11 -2.07 -0.19
CA GLY A 315 23.33 -2.00 1.05
C GLY A 315 23.63 -0.75 1.88
N MET A 316 24.25 0.27 1.27
CA MET A 316 24.53 1.54 1.93
C MET A 316 23.36 2.50 1.73
N PRO A 317 23.01 3.32 2.74
CA PRO A 317 21.94 4.30 2.61
C PRO A 317 22.21 5.30 1.47
N HIS A 318 21.29 5.35 0.49
CA HIS A 318 21.34 6.26 -0.65
C HIS A 318 20.44 7.47 -0.43
N ILE A 319 19.12 7.30 -0.31
CA ILE A 319 18.22 8.35 0.15
C ILE A 319 17.98 8.14 1.63
N ARG A 320 18.49 9.11 2.44
CA ARG A 320 18.51 9.00 3.90
C ARG A 320 17.28 9.55 4.59
N ASP A 321 16.37 10.18 3.87
CA ASP A 321 15.10 10.64 4.39
C ASP A 321 14.24 9.47 4.88
N ARG A 322 13.35 9.72 5.84
CA ARG A 322 12.43 8.72 6.38
C ARG A 322 11.02 9.05 5.92
N TYR A 323 10.33 8.06 5.37
CA TYR A 323 8.92 8.18 5.03
C TYR A 323 8.08 7.35 5.99
N TRP A 324 6.80 7.70 6.14
CA TRP A 324 5.88 7.06 7.07
C TRP A 324 5.59 5.60 6.68
N TRP A 325 5.39 5.35 5.39
CA TRP A 325 4.90 4.08 4.90
C TRP A 325 5.85 2.88 5.12
N PRO A 326 7.19 2.96 5.04
CA PRO A 326 8.06 1.84 5.41
C PRO A 326 7.88 1.39 6.86
N CYS A 327 7.62 2.34 7.76
CA CYS A 327 7.32 2.02 9.16
C CYS A 327 5.94 1.35 9.30
N CYS A 328 4.94 1.78 8.53
CA CYS A 328 3.62 1.14 8.48
C CYS A 328 3.72 -0.32 8.05
N GLU A 329 4.47 -0.58 6.97
CA GLU A 329 4.68 -1.93 6.45
C GLU A 329 5.49 -2.81 7.41
N ALA A 330 6.48 -2.24 8.10
CA ALA A 330 7.24 -2.95 9.13
C ALA A 330 6.35 -3.43 10.29
N VAL A 331 5.40 -2.61 10.70
CA VAL A 331 4.40 -2.98 11.73
C VAL A 331 3.52 -4.12 11.25
N GLY A 332 2.99 -4.03 10.02
CA GLY A 332 2.16 -5.07 9.42
C GLY A 332 2.90 -6.41 9.29
N ALA A 333 4.13 -6.37 8.76
CA ALA A 333 4.98 -7.55 8.62
C ALA A 333 5.34 -8.18 9.97
N ALA A 334 5.73 -7.36 10.96
CA ALA A 334 6.05 -7.84 12.30
C ALA A 334 4.84 -8.48 12.99
N ALA A 335 3.63 -7.92 12.81
CA ALA A 335 2.40 -8.48 13.35
C ALA A 335 2.10 -9.86 12.73
N PHE A 336 2.18 -9.99 11.40
CA PHE A 336 1.92 -11.25 10.69
C PHE A 336 2.96 -12.33 11.01
N LEU A 337 4.25 -11.99 10.96
CA LEU A 337 5.33 -12.92 11.30
C LEU A 337 5.26 -13.33 12.78
N GLY A 338 5.01 -12.40 13.68
CA GLY A 338 4.87 -12.67 15.11
C GLY A 338 3.64 -13.54 15.44
N ALA A 339 2.60 -13.52 14.62
CA ALA A 339 1.47 -14.43 14.74
C ALA A 339 1.77 -15.83 14.18
N ALA A 340 2.55 -15.90 13.10
CA ALA A 340 2.91 -17.15 12.44
C ALA A 340 4.01 -17.95 13.17
N ASP A 341 4.96 -17.27 13.80
CA ASP A 341 6.17 -17.89 14.38
C ASP A 341 6.30 -17.74 15.90
N LEU A 342 5.56 -16.85 16.52
CA LEU A 342 5.62 -16.52 17.96
C LEU A 342 7.03 -16.12 18.46
N ASP A 343 7.96 -15.77 17.57
CA ASP A 343 9.30 -15.34 17.91
C ASP A 343 9.27 -13.91 18.48
N ARG A 344 9.92 -13.74 19.64
CA ARG A 344 10.05 -12.45 20.32
C ARG A 344 10.76 -11.40 19.47
N PHE A 345 11.58 -11.79 18.51
CA PHE A 345 12.25 -10.89 17.57
C PHE A 345 11.25 -9.98 16.85
N TYR A 346 10.13 -10.52 16.38
CA TYR A 346 9.09 -9.73 15.69
C TYR A 346 8.34 -8.78 16.63
N GLU A 347 8.07 -9.21 17.86
CA GLU A 347 7.47 -8.35 18.88
C GLU A 347 8.38 -7.18 19.27
N ASP A 348 9.68 -7.42 19.41
CA ASP A 348 10.63 -6.36 19.74
C ASP A 348 10.73 -5.32 18.61
N TRP A 349 10.67 -5.75 17.35
CA TRP A 349 10.60 -4.86 16.20
C TRP A 349 9.26 -4.13 16.11
N TYR A 350 8.14 -4.81 16.33
CA TYR A 350 6.82 -4.20 16.39
C TYR A 350 6.77 -3.04 17.38
N ARG A 351 7.27 -3.24 18.60
CA ARG A 351 7.35 -2.22 19.64
C ARG A 351 8.26 -1.06 19.24
N ARG A 352 9.43 -1.36 18.71
CA ARG A 352 10.42 -0.37 18.27
C ARG A 352 9.85 0.55 17.20
N VAL A 353 9.23 -0.03 16.17
CA VAL A 353 8.68 0.73 15.05
C VAL A 353 7.48 1.56 15.50
N TRP A 354 6.55 1.00 16.28
CA TRP A 354 5.44 1.79 16.84
C TRP A 354 5.92 2.94 17.73
N SER A 355 6.94 2.73 18.55
CA SER A 355 7.52 3.80 19.35
C SER A 355 8.07 4.93 18.47
N PHE A 356 8.70 4.59 17.36
CA PHE A 356 9.20 5.57 16.39
C PHE A 356 8.05 6.31 15.68
N ILE A 357 7.04 5.58 15.18
CA ILE A 357 5.84 6.18 14.56
C ILE A 357 5.18 7.17 15.52
N ALA A 358 4.92 6.75 16.74
CA ALA A 358 4.24 7.58 17.75
C ALA A 358 5.01 8.84 18.13
N ALA A 359 6.35 8.78 18.09
CA ALA A 359 7.22 9.90 18.43
C ALA A 359 7.46 10.88 17.27
N LYS A 360 7.42 10.39 16.00
CA LYS A 360 7.94 11.13 14.86
C LYS A 360 6.91 11.37 13.74
N PHE A 361 6.08 10.39 13.41
CA PHE A 361 5.14 10.49 12.29
C PHE A 361 3.74 10.97 12.70
N ILE A 362 3.21 10.57 13.85
CA ILE A 362 1.91 11.07 14.31
C ILE A 362 2.02 12.58 14.58
N ASP A 363 1.28 13.39 13.82
CA ASP A 363 1.24 14.82 13.99
C ASP A 363 0.19 15.21 15.03
N ARG A 364 0.66 15.62 16.21
CA ARG A 364 -0.23 15.97 17.33
C ARG A 364 -0.71 17.40 17.28
N ASP A 365 -0.06 18.24 16.48
CA ASP A 365 -0.37 19.66 16.40
C ASP A 365 -1.49 19.91 15.36
N HIS A 366 -1.41 19.24 14.19
CA HIS A 366 -2.36 19.47 13.09
C HIS A 366 -3.24 18.22 12.80
N GLY A 367 -2.93 17.08 13.40
CA GLY A 367 -3.60 15.81 13.11
C GLY A 367 -3.03 15.07 11.88
N GLY A 368 -3.54 13.88 11.62
CA GLY A 368 -2.98 13.01 10.60
C GLY A 368 -1.54 12.57 10.91
N TRP A 369 -0.83 12.14 9.88
CA TRP A 369 0.57 11.74 10.01
C TRP A 369 1.45 12.57 9.08
N ARG A 370 2.69 12.87 9.53
CA ARG A 370 3.72 13.48 8.69
C ARG A 370 4.15 12.49 7.61
N ALA A 371 4.29 12.97 6.37
CA ALA A 371 4.70 12.13 5.25
C ALA A 371 6.20 11.81 5.28
N GLN A 372 7.01 12.80 5.64
CA GLN A 372 8.45 12.75 5.47
C GLN A 372 9.19 13.42 6.64
N LEU A 373 10.34 12.85 6.96
CA LEU A 373 11.35 13.43 7.85
C LEU A 373 12.67 13.48 7.10
N ASP A 374 13.43 14.57 7.32
CA ASP A 374 14.80 14.68 6.80
C ASP A 374 15.78 13.72 7.53
N GLU A 375 17.03 13.70 7.10
CA GLU A 375 18.08 12.88 7.72
C GLU A 375 18.24 13.17 9.25
N ALA A 376 17.96 14.41 9.70
CA ALA A 376 17.97 14.80 11.11
C ALA A 376 16.66 14.50 11.85
N LEU A 377 15.72 13.77 11.23
CA LEU A 377 14.41 13.42 11.75
C LEU A 377 13.51 14.61 12.07
N ARG A 378 13.65 15.72 11.36
CA ARG A 378 12.75 16.88 11.39
C ARG A 378 11.69 16.73 10.30
N PRO A 379 10.46 17.19 10.53
CA PRO A 379 9.46 17.25 9.46
C PRO A 379 10.03 17.97 8.23
N SER A 380 9.85 17.39 7.07
CA SER A 380 10.31 17.94 5.79
C SER A 380 9.30 17.66 4.70
N SER A 381 9.41 18.38 3.60
CA SER A 381 8.68 18.14 2.37
C SER A 381 9.68 17.99 1.23
N GLY A 382 9.42 17.04 0.35
CA GLY A 382 10.27 16.72 -0.79
C GLY A 382 9.44 16.03 -1.85
N PRO A 383 9.66 14.75 -2.16
CA PRO A 383 8.78 14.01 -3.05
C PRO A 383 7.35 13.88 -2.55
N PHE A 384 7.17 13.88 -1.20
CA PHE A 384 5.85 13.86 -0.56
C PHE A 384 5.58 15.19 0.11
N PHE A 385 4.39 15.72 -0.10
CA PHE A 385 3.92 17.00 0.41
C PHE A 385 2.66 16.81 1.21
N GLY A 386 2.48 17.62 2.26
CA GLY A 386 1.27 17.65 3.06
C GLY A 386 0.93 16.36 3.77
N LYS A 387 -0.35 16.12 3.93
CA LYS A 387 -0.89 14.89 4.50
C LYS A 387 -1.24 13.94 3.37
N VAL A 388 -0.30 13.04 3.08
CA VAL A 388 -0.49 11.99 2.09
C VAL A 388 -1.65 11.07 2.48
N ASP A 389 -2.02 10.17 1.57
CA ASP A 389 -3.17 9.30 1.73
C ASP A 389 -3.21 8.52 3.06
N ILE A 390 -4.41 8.11 3.43
CA ILE A 390 -4.71 7.36 4.65
C ILE A 390 -4.27 5.88 4.59
N TYR A 391 -3.96 5.33 3.40
CA TYR A 391 -3.85 3.91 3.11
C TYR A 391 -2.89 3.14 4.03
N HIS A 392 -1.59 3.45 4.00
CA HIS A 392 -0.59 2.74 4.81
C HIS A 392 -0.77 2.96 6.32
N SER A 393 -1.06 4.21 6.73
CA SER A 393 -1.24 4.55 8.14
C SER A 393 -2.46 3.85 8.75
N LEU A 394 -3.57 3.78 8.01
CA LEU A 394 -4.77 3.06 8.43
C LEU A 394 -4.52 1.55 8.54
N GLN A 395 -3.89 0.95 7.53
CA GLN A 395 -3.56 -0.47 7.54
C GLN A 395 -2.66 -0.84 8.72
N SER A 396 -1.64 -0.04 9.03
CA SER A 396 -0.77 -0.28 10.19
C SER A 396 -1.52 -0.30 11.52
N CYS A 397 -2.57 0.51 11.66
CA CYS A 397 -3.43 0.52 12.85
C CYS A 397 -4.36 -0.70 12.92
N LEU A 398 -4.90 -1.15 11.79
CA LEU A 398 -5.94 -2.17 11.75
C LEU A 398 -5.40 -3.60 11.63
N ILE A 399 -4.40 -3.85 10.78
CA ILE A 399 -3.82 -5.18 10.56
C ILE A 399 -3.52 -5.91 11.88
N PRO A 400 -2.86 -5.28 12.88
CA PRO A 400 -2.56 -5.96 14.13
C PRO A 400 -3.80 -6.32 14.96
N THR A 401 -4.97 -5.76 14.68
CA THR A 401 -6.21 -6.00 15.42
C THR A 401 -7.09 -7.08 14.81
N LEU A 402 -6.77 -7.50 13.57
CA LEU A 402 -7.58 -8.42 12.76
C LEU A 402 -6.98 -9.84 12.75
N PRO A 403 -7.73 -10.85 12.30
CA PRO A 403 -7.16 -12.15 11.96
C PRO A 403 -6.06 -11.98 10.90
N THR A 404 -4.98 -12.75 11.02
CA THR A 404 -3.83 -12.69 10.09
C THR A 404 -4.11 -13.27 8.70
N THR A 405 -5.31 -13.77 8.47
CA THR A 405 -5.75 -14.35 7.20
C THR A 405 -6.61 -13.35 6.45
N GLY A 406 -6.12 -12.89 5.33
CA GLY A 406 -6.91 -12.10 4.40
C GLY A 406 -6.70 -10.58 4.44
N SER A 407 -7.47 -9.90 3.59
CA SER A 407 -7.51 -8.44 3.52
C SER A 407 -8.16 -7.83 4.76
N VAL A 408 -7.87 -6.54 5.00
CA VAL A 408 -8.48 -5.79 6.12
C VAL A 408 -10.01 -5.85 6.05
N THR A 409 -10.60 -5.67 4.86
CA THR A 409 -12.05 -5.71 4.66
C THR A 409 -12.66 -7.06 5.04
N LYS A 410 -12.04 -8.16 4.64
CA LYS A 410 -12.51 -9.51 5.01
C LYS A 410 -12.28 -9.82 6.48
N GLY A 411 -11.18 -9.37 7.04
CA GLY A 411 -10.91 -9.49 8.48
C GLY A 411 -11.99 -8.81 9.32
N LEU A 412 -12.45 -7.62 8.93
CA LEU A 412 -13.56 -6.93 9.60
C LEU A 412 -14.88 -7.70 9.50
N VAL A 413 -15.23 -8.21 8.33
CA VAL A 413 -16.45 -9.03 8.15
C VAL A 413 -16.40 -10.30 9.01
N ALA A 414 -15.21 -10.95 9.11
CA ALA A 414 -15.05 -12.15 9.93
C ALA A 414 -15.28 -11.88 11.43
N ILE A 415 -14.77 -10.75 11.95
CA ILE A 415 -15.01 -10.34 13.36
C ILE A 415 -16.50 -10.08 13.62
N THR A 416 -17.17 -9.38 12.71
CA THR A 416 -18.59 -9.03 12.86
C THR A 416 -19.48 -10.28 12.87
N ARG A 417 -19.14 -11.29 12.07
CA ARG A 417 -19.88 -12.58 12.04
C ARG A 417 -19.65 -13.40 13.32
N ASN A 418 -18.41 -13.45 13.82
CA ASN A 418 -18.08 -14.20 15.04
C ASN A 418 -18.62 -13.53 16.32
N GLY A 419 -18.82 -12.21 16.32
CA GLY A 419 -19.42 -11.47 17.45
C GLY A 419 -20.95 -11.58 17.53
N LYS A 420 -21.60 -12.21 16.54
CA LYS A 420 -23.05 -12.49 16.52
C LYS A 420 -23.38 -13.95 16.90
N ALA A 421 -22.38 -14.77 17.19
CA ALA A 421 -22.52 -16.12 17.75
C ALA A 421 -22.23 -16.09 19.26
#